data_91f68f593387a7f21249a5ce87e67bdc
#
_entry.id   91f68f593387a7f21249a5ce87e67bdc
#
_cell.length_a   1.000
_cell.length_b   1.000
_cell.length_c   1.000
_cell.angle_alpha   90.00
_cell.angle_beta   90.00
_cell.angle_gamma   90.00
#
_symmetry.space_group_name_H-M   'P 1'
#
loop_
_entity.id
_entity.type
_entity.pdbx_description
1 polymer ?
#
loop_
_entity_poly.entity_id
_entity_poly.type
_entity_poly.pdbx_seq_one_letter_code
_entity_poly.pdbx_strand_id
1 'polypeptide(L)' 'MGGFTEAVRDRVRQAQAALAAAREADDAYEVAVASDELEDALRLAREHGVAVDAAEGER' A
#
# COMPACT_ATOMS: atom_id res chain seq x y z
N MET A 1 18.19 11.58 -3.48
CA MET A 1 18.10 10.54 -3.51
C MET A 1 17.05 9.90 -2.80
N GLY A 2 16.06 9.70 -2.72
CA GLY A 2 15.00 9.09 -2.20
C GLY A 2 15.24 7.76 -1.71
N GLY A 3 15.92 7.04 -2.39
CA GLY A 3 16.36 5.77 -1.91
C GLY A 3 15.28 4.90 -1.31
N PHE A 4 15.57 4.39 -0.13
CA PHE A 4 14.71 3.43 0.53
C PHE A 4 13.34 4.02 0.86
N THR A 5 13.31 5.23 1.38
CA THR A 5 12.04 5.85 1.74
C THR A 5 11.12 5.99 0.54
N GLU A 6 11.67 6.42 -0.58
CA GLU A 6 10.85 6.56 -1.77
C GLU A 6 10.37 5.21 -2.27
N ALA A 7 11.21 4.20 -2.18
CA ALA A 7 10.81 2.88 -2.62
C ALA A 7 9.66 2.34 -1.77
N VAL A 8 9.72 2.58 -0.46
CA VAL A 8 8.67 2.11 0.42
C VAL A 8 7.36 2.83 0.11
N ARG A 9 7.43 4.14 -0.09
CA ARG A 9 6.23 4.90 -0.40
C ARG A 9 5.61 4.45 -1.72
N ASP A 10 6.45 4.17 -2.70
CA ASP A 10 5.96 3.69 -3.98
C ASP A 10 5.27 2.35 -3.82
N ARG A 11 5.85 1.48 -3.01
CA ARG A 11 5.24 0.18 -2.79
C ARG A 11 3.86 0.32 -2.15
N VAL A 12 3.72 1.22 -1.17
CA VAL A 12 2.42 1.44 -0.55
C VAL A 12 1.44 1.96 -1.58
N ARG A 13 1.86 2.93 -2.40
CA ARG A 13 0.95 3.48 -3.40
C ARG A 13 0.53 2.44 -4.41
N GLN A 14 1.45 1.61 -4.85
CA GLN A 14 1.12 0.58 -5.81
C GLN A 14 0.15 -0.42 -5.23
N ALA A 15 0.34 -0.80 -3.97
CA ALA A 15 -0.58 -1.73 -3.34
C ALA A 15 -1.97 -1.11 -3.17
N GLN A 16 -2.02 0.17 -2.84
CA GLN A 16 -3.31 0.85 -2.73
C GLN A 16 -4.02 0.89 -4.07
N ALA A 17 -3.29 1.17 -5.14
CA ALA A 17 -3.88 1.21 -6.46
C ALA A 17 -4.37 -0.16 -6.89
N ALA A 18 -3.60 -1.19 -6.58
CA ALA A 18 -4.00 -2.54 -6.93
C ALA A 18 -5.25 -2.96 -6.18
N LEU A 19 -5.34 -2.56 -4.92
CA LEU A 19 -6.52 -2.89 -4.13
C LEU A 19 -7.75 -2.18 -4.69
N ALA A 20 -7.62 -0.92 -5.04
CA ALA A 20 -8.74 -0.18 -5.60
C ALA A 20 -9.19 -0.81 -6.92
N ALA A 21 -8.24 -1.20 -7.76
CA ALA A 21 -8.59 -1.81 -9.03
C ALA A 21 -9.28 -3.15 -8.82
N ALA A 22 -8.82 -3.93 -7.84
CA ALA A 22 -9.43 -5.23 -7.57
C ALA A 22 -10.85 -5.06 -7.07
N ARG A 23 -11.10 -4.04 -6.27
CA ARG A 23 -12.46 -3.79 -5.80
C ARG A 23 -13.37 -3.38 -6.95
N GLU A 24 -12.85 -2.54 -7.83
CA GLU A 24 -13.65 -2.14 -8.96
C GLU A 24 -13.96 -3.31 -9.86
N ALA A 25 -13.06 -4.26 -9.97
CA ALA A 25 -13.29 -5.42 -10.80
C ALA A 25 -14.08 -6.49 -10.07
N ASP A 26 -14.38 -6.27 -8.79
CA ASP A 26 -15.12 -7.23 -8.00
C ASP A 26 -14.39 -8.55 -7.97
N ASP A 27 -13.09 -8.51 -7.85
CA ASP A 27 -12.26 -9.71 -7.89
C ASP A 27 -11.80 -10.02 -6.48
N ALA A 28 -12.51 -10.92 -5.81
CA ALA A 28 -12.23 -11.21 -4.41
C ALA A 28 -10.83 -11.76 -4.19
N TYR A 29 -10.34 -12.55 -5.13
CA TYR A 29 -9.00 -13.10 -4.98
C TYR A 29 -7.97 -12.00 -5.02
N GLU A 30 -8.08 -11.11 -5.99
CA GLU A 30 -7.13 -10.03 -6.11
C GLU A 30 -7.25 -9.04 -4.95
N VAL A 31 -8.45 -8.85 -4.43
CA VAL A 31 -8.61 -8.00 -3.25
C VAL A 31 -7.81 -8.58 -2.10
N ALA A 32 -7.88 -9.88 -1.90
CA ALA A 32 -7.14 -10.50 -0.80
C ALA A 32 -5.64 -10.37 -1.00
N VAL A 33 -5.16 -10.58 -2.22
CA VAL A 33 -3.73 -10.47 -2.51
C VAL A 33 -3.26 -9.04 -2.31
N ALA A 34 -3.99 -8.08 -2.85
CA ALA A 34 -3.58 -6.69 -2.73
C ALA A 34 -3.65 -6.20 -1.29
N SER A 35 -4.62 -6.67 -0.53
CA SER A 35 -4.71 -6.32 0.88
C SER A 35 -3.51 -6.81 1.66
N ASP A 36 -3.08 -8.05 1.40
CA ASP A 36 -1.91 -8.59 2.06
C ASP A 36 -0.66 -7.79 1.70
N GLU A 37 -0.53 -7.43 0.44
CA GLU A 37 0.63 -6.67 0.02
C GLU A 37 0.63 -5.29 0.63
N LEU A 38 -0.53 -4.67 0.75
CA LEU A 38 -0.63 -3.37 1.35
C LEU A 38 -0.27 -3.44 2.84
N GLU A 39 -0.73 -4.44 3.53
CA GLU A 39 -0.41 -4.59 4.94
C GLU A 39 1.09 -4.78 5.13
N ASP A 40 1.72 -5.58 4.28
CA ASP A 40 3.16 -5.76 4.35
C ASP A 40 3.90 -4.45 4.11
N ALA A 41 3.46 -3.70 3.11
CA ALA A 41 4.13 -2.45 2.81
C ALA A 41 3.96 -1.44 3.94
N LEU A 42 2.78 -1.40 4.54
CA LEU A 42 2.55 -0.48 5.65
C LEU A 42 3.36 -0.89 6.89
N ARG A 43 3.48 -2.19 7.12
CA ARG A 43 4.28 -2.65 8.23
C ARG A 43 5.74 -2.29 8.03
N LEU A 44 6.24 -2.48 6.81
CA LEU A 44 7.61 -2.12 6.50
C LEU A 44 7.83 -0.63 6.74
N ALA A 45 6.88 0.18 6.31
CA ALA A 45 7.00 1.62 6.50
C ALA A 45 7.06 1.97 7.99
N ARG A 46 6.21 1.35 8.79
CA ARG A 46 6.20 1.65 10.21
C ARG A 46 7.49 1.21 10.87
N GLU A 47 7.99 0.06 10.49
CA GLU A 47 9.22 -0.46 11.10
C GLU A 47 10.40 0.42 10.82
N HIS A 48 10.38 1.13 9.71
CA HIS A 48 11.51 1.97 9.34
C HIS A 48 11.20 3.46 9.49
N GLY A 49 10.09 3.79 10.14
CA GLY A 49 9.78 5.18 10.41
C GLY A 49 9.46 6.00 9.17
N VAL A 50 8.96 5.35 8.13
CA VAL A 50 8.63 6.05 6.90
C VAL A 50 7.19 6.51 6.98
N ALA A 51 6.97 7.80 6.84
CA ALA A 51 5.61 8.33 6.85
C ALA A 51 4.97 8.07 5.50
N VAL A 52 3.77 7.53 5.51
CA VAL A 52 3.06 7.30 4.26
C VAL A 52 1.77 8.06 4.30
N ASP A 53 1.28 8.36 3.10
CA ASP A 53 0.06 9.13 3.00
C ASP A 53 -1.09 8.15 3.05
N ALA A 54 -1.72 8.07 4.16
CA ALA A 54 -2.81 7.18 4.27
C ALA A 54 -4.07 7.93 4.18
N ALA A 55 -4.10 8.80 3.32
CA ALA A 55 -5.12 9.70 3.22
C ALA A 55 -6.41 9.15 3.34
N GLU A 56 -6.53 8.10 2.85
CA GLU A 56 -7.71 7.69 2.93
C GLU A 56 -8.03 7.54 4.28
N GLY A 57 -7.73 7.66 4.83
CA GLY A 57 -8.14 7.56 5.97
C GLY A 57 -8.28 8.45 6.83
N GLU A 58 -8.02 8.62 7.03
CA GLU A 58 -8.04 9.17 7.77
C GLU A 58 -8.49 10.02 8.16
N ARG A 59 -8.80 10.31 8.35
CA ARG A 59 -9.18 11.04 8.75
C ARG A 59 -9.75 11.21 8.92
#